data_d50b8e687006b47408bc5ee22f61f2e1
#
_entry.id   d50b8e687006b47408bc5ee22f61f2e1
#
_cell.length_a   1.000
_cell.length_b   1.000
_cell.length_c   1.000
_cell.angle_alpha   90.00
_cell.angle_beta   90.00
_cell.angle_gamma   90.00
#
_symmetry.space_group_name_H-M   'P 1'
#
loop_
_entity.id
_entity.type
_entity.pdbx_description
1 polymer ?
#
loop_
_entity_poly.entity_id
_entity_poly.type
_entity_poly.pdbx_seq_one_letter_code
_entity_poly.pdbx_strand_id
1 'polypeptide(L)'
;LLVHSGKLAPLIKLMMIPDAWSKRSKTVPKNHQDLFNFLNSTIEPWDGPAAICATDAKWVLASSDRNGLRPLRYTITSDNLFFAGSETGMIKIPEENIIEKGKLGPGQIIAIDLKKGKLFKDKEIKANLDKDYKKYSKQIIDLEKKISNENEKPNFCLLYTSPSPRD
;
A
#
# COMPACT_ATOMS: atom_id res chain seq x y z
N LEU A 1 7.06 -11.66 -9.29
CA LEU A 1 8.19 -10.85 -9.76
C LEU A 1 8.74 -9.97 -8.63
N LEU A 2 7.97 -9.05 -8.04
CA LEU A 2 8.44 -8.09 -7.03
C LEU A 2 8.97 -8.77 -5.76
N VAL A 3 8.35 -9.85 -5.28
CA VAL A 3 8.87 -10.65 -4.15
C VAL A 3 10.23 -11.25 -4.50
N HIS A 4 10.39 -11.79 -5.72
CA HIS A 4 11.66 -12.34 -6.18
C HIS A 4 12.75 -11.27 -6.33
N SER A 5 12.39 -10.00 -6.51
CA SER A 5 13.34 -8.88 -6.47
C SER A 5 13.69 -8.41 -5.04
N GLY A 6 13.29 -9.17 -4.02
CA GLY A 6 13.62 -8.89 -2.62
C GLY A 6 12.73 -7.87 -1.92
N LYS A 7 11.61 -7.46 -2.54
CA LYS A 7 10.67 -6.54 -1.91
C LYS A 7 9.72 -7.28 -0.98
N LEU A 8 9.43 -6.69 0.17
CA LEU A 8 8.49 -7.24 1.16
C LEU A 8 7.03 -7.06 0.69
N ALA A 9 6.16 -8.02 1.00
CA ALA A 9 4.75 -7.99 0.62
C ALA A 9 4.02 -6.69 1.02
N PRO A 10 4.20 -6.11 2.23
CA PRO A 10 3.58 -4.82 2.58
C PRO A 10 4.04 -3.67 1.68
N LEU A 11 5.30 -3.63 1.27
CA LEU A 11 5.81 -2.62 0.34
C LEU A 11 5.22 -2.79 -1.05
N ILE A 12 5.16 -4.04 -1.54
CA ILE A 12 4.58 -4.38 -2.83
C ILE A 12 3.12 -3.90 -2.91
N LYS A 13 2.35 -4.11 -1.82
CA LYS A 13 0.98 -3.59 -1.74
C LYS A 13 0.95 -2.08 -1.95
N LEU A 14 1.79 -1.32 -1.26
CA LEU A 14 1.83 0.13 -1.38
C LEU A 14 2.30 0.60 -2.77
N MET A 15 3.15 -0.17 -3.45
CA MET A 15 3.57 0.10 -4.83
C MET A 15 2.43 -0.10 -5.83
N MET A 16 1.72 -1.23 -5.71
CA MET A 16 0.70 -1.64 -6.67
C MET A 16 -0.65 -0.97 -6.40
N ILE A 17 -0.98 -0.75 -5.13
CA ILE A 17 -2.25 -0.17 -4.70
C ILE A 17 -1.95 0.89 -3.64
N PRO A 18 -1.51 2.08 -4.08
CA PRO A 18 -1.23 3.18 -3.18
C PRO A 18 -2.52 3.70 -2.53
N ASP A 19 -2.37 4.38 -1.40
CA ASP A 19 -3.46 5.09 -0.78
C ASP A 19 -3.97 6.23 -1.69
N ALA A 20 -5.24 6.60 -1.53
CA ALA A 20 -5.78 7.81 -2.12
C ALA A 20 -5.23 9.04 -1.38
N TRP A 21 -4.14 9.60 -1.88
CA TRP A 21 -3.55 10.81 -1.32
C TRP A 21 -3.25 11.83 -2.42
N SER A 22 -3.19 13.08 -2.06
CA SER A 22 -2.72 14.15 -2.94
C SER A 22 -1.60 14.93 -2.26
N LYS A 23 -0.73 15.56 -3.05
CA LYS A 23 0.33 16.46 -2.52
C LYS A 23 -0.23 17.58 -1.64
N ARG A 24 -1.52 17.88 -1.74
CA ARG A 24 -2.24 18.88 -0.94
C ARG A 24 -2.86 18.31 0.34
N SER A 25 -2.85 16.98 0.52
CA SER A 25 -3.43 16.35 1.70
C SER A 25 -2.59 16.64 2.93
N LYS A 26 -3.16 17.36 3.89
CA LYS A 26 -2.56 17.60 5.21
C LYS A 26 -2.61 16.38 6.13
N THR A 27 -3.34 15.35 5.73
CA THR A 27 -3.58 14.15 6.56
C THR A 27 -2.45 13.13 6.52
N VAL A 28 -1.61 13.18 5.48
CA VAL A 28 -0.49 12.25 5.31
C VAL A 28 0.81 12.94 5.71
N PRO A 29 1.59 12.41 6.66
CA PRO A 29 2.89 12.94 7.04
C PRO A 29 3.82 13.09 5.82
N LYS A 30 4.65 14.12 5.81
CA LYS A 30 5.55 14.45 4.67
C LYS A 30 6.47 13.29 4.29
N ASN A 31 7.02 12.61 5.28
CA ASN A 31 7.87 11.43 5.07
C ASN A 31 7.14 10.29 4.36
N HIS A 32 5.86 10.06 4.66
CA HIS A 32 5.05 9.07 3.93
C HIS A 32 4.76 9.53 2.50
N GLN A 33 4.61 10.84 2.26
CA GLN A 33 4.46 11.38 0.91
C GLN A 33 5.69 11.11 0.04
N ASP A 34 6.88 11.26 0.60
CA ASP A 34 8.14 10.97 -0.10
C ASP A 34 8.25 9.48 -0.45
N LEU A 35 7.87 8.59 0.48
CA LEU A 35 7.78 7.16 0.19
C LEU A 35 6.79 6.86 -0.94
N PHE A 36 5.59 7.43 -0.92
CA PHE A 36 4.59 7.21 -1.96
C PHE A 36 5.02 7.76 -3.32
N ASN A 37 5.68 8.93 -3.36
CA ASN A 37 6.25 9.47 -4.60
C ASN A 37 7.27 8.49 -5.20
N PHE A 38 8.16 7.95 -4.36
CA PHE A 38 9.13 6.95 -4.80
C PHE A 38 8.45 5.70 -5.35
N LEU A 39 7.48 5.17 -4.66
CA LEU A 39 6.78 3.94 -5.07
C LEU A 39 6.02 4.14 -6.38
N ASN A 40 5.32 5.26 -6.52
CA ASN A 40 4.55 5.60 -7.72
C ASN A 40 5.42 5.88 -8.95
N SER A 41 6.69 6.29 -8.76
CA SER A 41 7.63 6.45 -9.87
C SER A 41 8.23 5.12 -10.35
N THR A 42 8.04 4.05 -9.60
CA THR A 42 8.67 2.74 -9.89
C THR A 42 7.77 1.83 -10.73
N ILE A 43 6.47 1.88 -10.50
CA ILE A 43 5.49 1.03 -11.18
C ILE A 43 4.15 1.76 -11.30
N GLU A 44 3.44 1.53 -12.39
CA GLU A 44 2.07 2.02 -12.55
C GLU A 44 1.14 1.31 -11.57
N PRO A 45 0.41 2.07 -10.73
CA PRO A 45 -0.48 1.49 -9.73
C PRO A 45 -1.73 0.90 -10.36
N TRP A 46 -2.23 -0.17 -9.74
CA TRP A 46 -3.54 -0.72 -10.08
C TRP A 46 -4.65 0.17 -9.54
N ASP A 47 -5.72 0.28 -10.30
CA ASP A 47 -6.95 0.95 -9.88
C ASP A 47 -8.14 0.00 -10.03
N GLY A 48 -9.16 0.20 -9.19
CA GLY A 48 -10.39 -0.58 -9.19
C GLY A 48 -10.71 -1.25 -7.87
N PRO A 49 -11.96 -1.80 -7.73
CA PRO A 49 -12.41 -2.45 -6.50
C PRO A 49 -11.65 -3.73 -6.23
N ALA A 50 -11.00 -3.84 -5.06
CA ALA A 50 -10.30 -5.04 -4.66
C ALA A 50 -10.27 -5.22 -3.13
N ALA A 51 -10.37 -6.48 -2.70
CA ALA A 51 -10.00 -6.92 -1.37
C ALA A 51 -8.87 -7.94 -1.54
N ILE A 52 -7.71 -7.67 -0.95
CA ILE A 52 -6.49 -8.39 -1.26
C ILE A 52 -5.98 -9.09 -0.01
N CYS A 53 -5.70 -10.38 -0.15
CA CYS A 53 -4.90 -11.14 0.79
C CYS A 53 -3.65 -11.65 0.06
N ALA A 54 -2.48 -11.46 0.65
CA ALA A 54 -1.22 -11.86 0.06
C ALA A 54 -0.22 -12.35 1.11
N THR A 55 0.74 -13.17 0.66
CA THR A 55 1.85 -13.63 1.48
C THR A 55 3.13 -13.74 0.65
N ASP A 56 4.28 -13.53 1.31
CA ASP A 56 5.62 -13.75 0.77
C ASP A 56 6.42 -14.74 1.62
N ALA A 57 5.75 -15.58 2.42
CA ALA A 57 6.32 -16.50 3.41
C ALA A 57 7.00 -15.83 4.62
N LYS A 58 7.15 -14.51 4.62
CA LYS A 58 7.62 -13.72 5.78
C LYS A 58 6.49 -12.90 6.36
N TRP A 59 5.63 -12.40 5.50
CA TRP A 59 4.48 -11.59 5.82
C TRP A 59 3.19 -12.23 5.30
N VAL A 60 2.13 -12.11 6.06
CA VAL A 60 0.76 -12.28 5.60
C VAL A 60 0.06 -10.94 5.73
N LEU A 61 -0.64 -10.51 4.71
CA LEU A 61 -1.35 -9.23 4.75
C LEU A 61 -2.77 -9.33 4.19
N ALA A 62 -3.62 -8.43 4.69
CA ALA A 62 -4.92 -8.13 4.13
C ALA A 62 -5.03 -6.62 3.88
N SER A 63 -5.58 -6.22 2.76
CA SER A 63 -5.66 -4.82 2.34
C SER A 63 -6.87 -4.54 1.48
N SER A 64 -7.46 -3.36 1.66
CA SER A 64 -8.46 -2.81 0.75
C SER A 64 -7.84 -2.12 -0.46
N ASP A 65 -8.66 -1.88 -1.48
CA ASP A 65 -8.32 -1.04 -2.62
C ASP A 65 -8.12 0.43 -2.21
N ARG A 66 -7.61 1.23 -3.15
CA ARG A 66 -7.29 2.65 -2.96
C ARG A 66 -8.44 3.47 -2.38
N ASN A 67 -9.65 3.21 -2.85
CA ASN A 67 -10.86 3.96 -2.49
C ASN A 67 -11.73 3.23 -1.45
N GLY A 68 -11.37 1.99 -1.08
CA GLY A 68 -12.12 1.16 -0.15
C GLY A 68 -13.50 0.75 -0.69
N LEU A 69 -13.60 0.54 -2.00
CA LEU A 69 -14.84 0.20 -2.68
C LEU A 69 -15.32 -1.20 -2.30
N ARG A 70 -14.37 -2.12 -2.15
CA ARG A 70 -14.67 -3.46 -1.64
C ARG A 70 -14.49 -3.52 -0.13
N PRO A 71 -15.51 -3.96 0.63
CA PRO A 71 -15.36 -4.10 2.08
C PRO A 71 -14.33 -5.19 2.40
N LEU A 72 -13.51 -4.95 3.40
CA LEU A 72 -12.61 -5.94 3.98
C LEU A 72 -12.67 -5.83 5.49
N ARG A 73 -13.05 -6.92 6.13
CA ARG A 73 -13.19 -7.03 7.57
C ARG A 73 -12.17 -8.01 8.12
N TYR A 74 -11.82 -7.84 9.39
CA TYR A 74 -10.93 -8.78 10.06
C TYR A 74 -11.44 -9.13 11.45
N THR A 75 -11.02 -10.27 11.94
CA THR A 75 -11.28 -10.78 13.28
C THR A 75 -10.00 -11.38 13.84
N ILE A 76 -9.70 -11.06 15.10
CA ILE A 76 -8.58 -11.61 15.86
C ILE A 76 -9.15 -12.39 17.04
N THR A 77 -8.66 -13.60 17.23
CA THR A 77 -9.14 -14.50 18.28
C THR A 77 -8.13 -14.67 19.42
N SER A 78 -8.60 -15.19 20.57
CA SER A 78 -7.78 -15.42 21.77
C SER A 78 -6.69 -16.47 21.57
N ASP A 79 -6.87 -17.38 20.63
CA ASP A 79 -5.88 -18.38 20.19
C ASP A 79 -4.93 -17.87 19.12
N ASN A 80 -4.83 -16.52 18.96
CA ASN A 80 -3.96 -15.83 18.03
C ASN A 80 -4.20 -16.15 16.54
N LEU A 81 -5.43 -16.51 16.18
CA LEU A 81 -5.81 -16.63 14.77
C LEU A 81 -6.29 -15.29 14.23
N PHE A 82 -5.91 -15.02 12.99
CA PHE A 82 -6.31 -13.83 12.24
C PHE A 82 -7.12 -14.26 11.03
N PHE A 83 -8.32 -13.72 10.93
CA PHE A 83 -9.21 -13.93 9.80
C PHE A 83 -9.47 -12.61 9.09
N ALA A 84 -9.39 -12.62 7.77
CA ALA A 84 -9.75 -11.47 6.95
C ALA A 84 -10.63 -11.90 5.79
N GLY A 85 -11.66 -11.11 5.50
CA GLY A 85 -12.59 -11.41 4.43
C GLY A 85 -13.55 -10.26 4.14
N SER A 86 -14.26 -10.35 3.01
CA SER A 86 -15.21 -9.31 2.59
C SER A 86 -16.45 -9.24 3.47
N GLU A 87 -16.84 -10.33 4.10
CA GLU A 87 -18.06 -10.44 4.87
C GLU A 87 -17.82 -10.97 6.29
N THR A 88 -18.72 -10.62 7.21
CA THR A 88 -18.78 -11.23 8.53
C THR A 88 -19.47 -12.58 8.47
N GLY A 89 -19.01 -13.52 9.30
CA GLY A 89 -19.65 -14.84 9.39
C GLY A 89 -19.18 -15.87 8.35
N MET A 90 -18.14 -15.56 7.57
CA MET A 90 -17.52 -16.54 6.67
C MET A 90 -16.95 -17.75 7.41
N ILE A 91 -16.56 -17.52 8.66
CA ILE A 91 -16.07 -18.54 9.58
C ILE A 91 -16.88 -18.43 10.87
N LYS A 92 -17.40 -19.56 11.34
CA LYS A 92 -18.10 -19.62 12.62
C LYS A 92 -17.06 -19.58 13.74
N ILE A 93 -16.97 -18.46 14.44
CA ILE A 93 -16.10 -18.25 15.60
C ILE A 93 -17.01 -17.94 16.78
N PRO A 94 -16.91 -18.65 17.92
CA PRO A 94 -17.61 -18.29 19.13
C PRO A 94 -17.25 -16.86 19.56
N GLU A 95 -18.22 -16.03 19.94
CA GLU A 95 -17.97 -14.64 20.28
C GLU A 95 -17.04 -14.47 21.47
N GLU A 96 -17.06 -15.41 22.41
CA GLU A 96 -16.17 -15.49 23.56
C GLU A 96 -14.68 -15.60 23.18
N ASN A 97 -14.38 -16.13 22.00
CA ASN A 97 -13.02 -16.28 21.50
C ASN A 97 -12.54 -15.07 20.67
N ILE A 98 -13.36 -14.05 20.51
CA ILE A 98 -13.02 -12.90 19.69
C ILE A 98 -12.45 -11.78 20.56
N ILE A 99 -11.19 -11.40 20.30
CA ILE A 99 -10.53 -10.27 20.96
C ILE A 99 -10.84 -8.97 20.24
N GLU A 100 -10.77 -8.97 18.92
CA GLU A 100 -10.95 -7.75 18.10
C GLU A 100 -11.68 -8.07 16.80
N LYS A 101 -12.65 -7.24 16.45
CA LYS A 101 -13.26 -7.17 15.12
C LYS A 101 -13.01 -5.80 14.55
N GLY A 102 -12.70 -5.73 13.25
CA GLY A 102 -12.50 -4.44 12.60
C GLY A 102 -12.81 -4.47 11.11
N LYS A 103 -12.79 -3.27 10.53
CA LYS A 103 -12.94 -3.05 9.09
C LYS A 103 -11.75 -2.22 8.61
N LEU A 104 -11.18 -2.60 7.46
CA LEU A 104 -10.17 -1.79 6.79
C LEU A 104 -10.85 -0.70 5.98
N GLY A 105 -10.39 0.52 6.17
CA GLY A 105 -10.77 1.68 5.36
C GLY A 105 -10.02 1.76 4.03
N PRO A 106 -10.28 2.80 3.23
CA PRO A 106 -9.63 3.04 1.95
C PRO A 106 -8.10 2.96 2.03
N GLY A 107 -7.50 2.14 1.19
CA GLY A 107 -6.04 1.96 1.11
C GLY A 107 -5.37 1.31 2.33
N GLN A 108 -6.10 1.04 3.39
CA GLN A 108 -5.53 0.50 4.62
C GLN A 108 -5.05 -0.94 4.46
N ILE A 109 -4.02 -1.25 5.22
CA ILE A 109 -3.37 -2.55 5.27
C ILE A 109 -3.27 -3.03 6.72
N ILE A 110 -3.41 -4.32 6.92
CA ILE A 110 -3.07 -5.03 8.15
C ILE A 110 -2.16 -6.19 7.78
N ALA A 111 -1.09 -6.40 8.51
CA ALA A 111 -0.12 -7.43 8.18
C ALA A 111 0.47 -8.09 9.42
N ILE A 112 0.88 -9.34 9.26
CA ILE A 112 1.51 -10.15 10.29
C ILE A 112 2.93 -10.49 9.83
N ASP A 113 3.92 -10.15 10.65
CA ASP A 113 5.28 -10.66 10.51
C ASP A 113 5.33 -12.08 11.09
N LEU A 114 5.40 -13.07 10.22
CA LEU A 114 5.38 -14.48 10.60
C LEU A 114 6.61 -14.89 11.44
N LYS A 115 7.74 -14.21 11.25
CA LYS A 115 8.94 -14.47 12.03
C LYS A 115 8.82 -14.01 13.47
N LYS A 116 8.17 -12.84 13.67
CA LYS A 116 8.00 -12.24 15.00
C LYS A 116 6.69 -12.64 15.65
N GLY A 117 5.76 -13.26 14.91
CA GLY A 117 4.41 -13.51 15.40
C GLY A 117 3.65 -12.23 15.77
N LYS A 118 3.99 -11.10 15.12
CA LYS A 118 3.44 -9.79 15.48
C LYS A 118 2.56 -9.24 14.39
N LEU A 119 1.36 -8.80 14.79
CA LEU A 119 0.43 -8.07 13.93
C LEU A 119 0.76 -6.58 13.94
N PHE A 120 0.72 -5.98 12.75
CA PHE A 120 0.93 -4.55 12.53
C PHE A 120 -0.29 -3.96 11.84
N LYS A 121 -0.78 -2.84 12.35
CA LYS A 121 -1.85 -2.04 11.74
C LYS A 121 -1.25 -1.02 10.75
N ASP A 122 -2.09 -0.47 9.91
CA ASP A 122 -1.74 0.43 8.80
C ASP A 122 -0.66 1.48 9.13
N LYS A 123 -0.87 2.25 10.19
CA LYS A 123 0.07 3.31 10.59
C LYS A 123 1.45 2.77 10.99
N GLU A 124 1.49 1.64 11.67
CA GLU A 124 2.75 1.01 12.10
C GLU A 124 3.54 0.46 10.91
N ILE A 125 2.84 -0.18 9.97
CA ILE A 125 3.45 -0.71 8.74
C ILE A 125 4.07 0.43 7.94
N LYS A 126 3.31 1.49 7.68
CA LYS A 126 3.78 2.66 6.92
C LYS A 126 4.97 3.34 7.58
N ALA A 127 4.93 3.49 8.91
CA ALA A 127 6.05 4.07 9.66
C ALA A 127 7.31 3.19 9.63
N ASN A 128 7.18 1.88 9.64
CA ASN A 128 8.31 0.96 9.53
C ASN A 128 8.91 0.99 8.12
N LEU A 129 8.06 0.92 7.09
CA LEU A 129 8.50 1.00 5.70
C LEU A 129 9.18 2.35 5.40
N ASP A 130 8.67 3.45 5.93
CA ASP A 130 9.28 4.76 5.76
C ASP A 130 10.71 4.81 6.31
N LYS A 131 10.96 4.22 7.47
CA LYS A 131 12.32 4.14 8.04
C LYS A 131 13.29 3.39 7.13
N ASP A 132 12.83 2.26 6.58
CA ASP A 132 13.67 1.40 5.74
C ASP A 132 13.96 2.03 4.37
N TYR A 133 13.02 2.84 3.84
CA TYR A 133 13.10 3.43 2.50
C TYR A 133 13.46 4.91 2.47
N LYS A 134 13.73 5.53 3.61
CA LYS A 134 14.10 6.95 3.74
C LYS A 134 15.31 7.35 2.88
N LYS A 135 16.21 6.39 2.62
CA LYS A 135 17.39 6.58 1.77
C LYS A 135 17.02 6.83 0.30
N TYR A 136 15.95 6.20 -0.19
CA TYR A 136 15.56 6.28 -1.59
C TYR A 136 14.77 7.56 -1.90
N SER A 137 13.98 8.07 -0.95
CA SER A 137 13.25 9.33 -1.13
C SER A 137 14.21 10.51 -1.34
N LYS A 138 15.36 10.53 -0.66
CA LYS A 138 16.40 11.55 -0.88
C LYS A 138 16.94 11.56 -2.31
N GLN A 139 17.19 10.39 -2.89
CA GLN A 139 17.74 10.28 -4.25
C GLN A 139 16.79 10.85 -5.32
N ILE A 140 15.48 10.66 -5.15
CA ILE A 140 14.48 11.19 -6.08
C ILE A 140 14.38 12.70 -5.98
N ILE A 141 14.36 13.25 -4.77
CA ILE A 141 14.33 14.70 -4.56
C ILE A 141 15.56 15.37 -5.17
N ASP A 142 16.73 14.73 -5.09
CA ASP A 142 17.97 15.25 -5.69
C ASP A 142 17.93 15.17 -7.23
N LEU A 143 17.30 14.16 -7.81
CA LEU A 143 17.07 14.04 -9.25
C LEU A 143 16.07 15.09 -9.75
N GLU A 144 14.95 15.27 -9.07
CA GLU A 144 13.96 16.31 -9.41
C GLU A 144 14.59 17.72 -9.38
N LYS A 145 15.47 18.01 -8.41
CA LYS A 145 16.19 19.27 -8.34
C LYS A 145 17.20 19.44 -9.48
N LYS A 146 17.91 18.39 -9.88
CA LYS A 146 18.81 18.43 -11.03
C LYS A 146 18.08 18.71 -12.32
N ILE A 147 16.97 18.00 -12.58
CA ILE A 147 16.14 18.19 -13.77
C ILE A 147 15.53 19.60 -13.82
N SER A 148 15.09 20.16 -12.69
CA SER A 148 14.54 21.51 -12.65
C SER A 148 15.59 22.64 -12.81
N ASN A 149 16.86 22.35 -12.56
CA ASN A 149 17.97 23.29 -12.75
C ASN A 149 18.53 23.24 -14.19
N GLU A 150 18.35 22.14 -14.90
CA GLU A 150 18.64 22.06 -16.32
C GLU A 150 17.42 22.64 -17.06
N ASN A 151 17.57 23.85 -17.59
CA ASN A 151 16.52 24.63 -18.28
C ASN A 151 15.98 24.03 -19.59
N GLU A 152 16.19 22.77 -19.83
CA GLU A 152 15.52 21.99 -20.87
C GLU A 152 14.28 21.33 -20.28
N LYS A 153 13.13 22.02 -20.40
CA LYS A 153 11.84 21.35 -20.26
C LYS A 153 11.77 20.28 -21.35
N PRO A 154 11.89 18.99 -21.04
CA PRO A 154 11.63 17.97 -22.04
C PRO A 154 10.18 18.17 -22.49
N ASN A 155 9.99 18.34 -23.79
CA ASN A 155 8.69 18.51 -24.42
C ASN A 155 7.96 17.15 -24.40
N PHE A 156 7.58 16.66 -23.23
CA PHE A 156 6.84 15.42 -23.06
C PHE A 156 5.40 15.48 -23.60
N CYS A 157 4.96 16.65 -24.06
CA CYS A 157 3.61 16.83 -24.60
C CYS A 157 3.41 16.20 -26.00
N LEU A 158 4.46 15.75 -26.65
CA LEU A 158 4.38 15.19 -28.01
C LEU A 158 4.24 13.66 -28.09
N LEU A 159 4.34 12.96 -26.98
CA LEU A 159 4.27 11.49 -26.95
C LEU A 159 2.87 10.91 -26.68
N TYR A 160 1.88 11.74 -26.37
CA TYR A 160 0.51 11.30 -26.04
C TYR A 160 -0.57 11.82 -26.99
N THR A 161 -0.23 12.17 -28.20
CA THR A 161 -1.21 12.49 -29.25
C THR A 161 -1.29 11.37 -30.29
N SER A 162 -1.43 10.13 -29.89
CA SER A 162 -2.04 9.15 -30.77
C SER A 162 -3.56 9.36 -30.71
N PRO A 163 -4.23 9.58 -31.85
CA PRO A 163 -5.69 9.71 -31.87
C PRO A 163 -6.31 8.46 -31.27
N SER A 164 -7.34 8.67 -30.45
CA SER A 164 -8.16 7.58 -29.91
C SER A 164 -8.70 6.75 -31.08
N PRO A 165 -8.70 5.41 -31.00
CA PRO A 165 -9.30 4.57 -32.05
C PRO A 165 -10.83 4.70 -32.17
N ARG A 166 -11.43 5.75 -31.65
CA ARG A 166 -12.89 5.96 -31.61
C ARG A 166 -13.37 7.25 -32.25
N ASP A 167 -12.57 7.88 -33.08
CA ASP A 167 -13.01 8.98 -33.97
C ASP A 167 -13.11 8.52 -35.43
#